data_f032fab86a6aa8f0e39200ea1298a4f7
#
_entry.id   f032fab86a6aa8f0e39200ea1298a4f7
#
_cell.length_a   1.000
_cell.length_b   1.000
_cell.length_c   1.000
_cell.angle_alpha   90.00
_cell.angle_beta   90.00
_cell.angle_gamma   90.00
#
_symmetry.space_group_name_H-M   'P 1'
#
loop_
_entity.id
_entity.type
_entity.pdbx_description
1 polymer ?
#
loop_
_entity_poly.entity_id
_entity_poly.type
_entity_poly.pdbx_seq_one_letter_code
_entity_poly.pdbx_strand_id
1 'polypeptide(L)'
;NEFANRKELILRKINQEKPDIIGFQEVLPHVAKWLKENLNEYYVIGCGRGANLRDEQMSIAYRRDRINLISMETWWLSQTPDVPGSRYEEQSSCPRTATEAVFEDIKSGKVFRFINTHLDHIGAQAREKGLTQILNQLKQERFWKDIPVILCGDFNAEPNAPEMEIISRDSSFNNLTKNIGITFHGYYKNDPNDPPCSIDYIVLKGDWQCETVYKWTDEENGIYLSDHYPVCAVINLVQQQNH
;
A
#
# COMPACT_ATOMS: atom_id res chain seq x y z
N ASN A 1 22.01 -2.96 3.87
CA ASN A 1 20.85 -2.16 4.32
C ASN A 1 19.79 -3.00 5.04
N GLU A 2 20.21 -3.73 6.07
CA GLU A 2 19.29 -4.45 6.95
C GLU A 2 18.38 -3.46 7.70
N PHE A 3 17.14 -3.89 8.01
CA PHE A 3 16.19 -3.10 8.79
C PHE A 3 16.80 -2.52 10.08
N ALA A 4 17.65 -3.29 10.76
CA ALA A 4 18.33 -2.86 11.98
C ALA A 4 19.11 -1.55 11.83
N ASN A 5 19.67 -1.29 10.65
CA ASN A 5 20.49 -0.10 10.37
C ASN A 5 19.65 1.14 10.00
N ARG A 6 18.44 0.93 9.47
CA ARG A 6 17.58 2.01 8.93
C ARG A 6 16.37 2.35 9.83
N LYS A 7 16.04 1.52 10.80
CA LYS A 7 14.83 1.65 11.63
C LYS A 7 14.73 3.00 12.36
N GLU A 8 15.86 3.53 12.85
CA GLU A 8 15.87 4.82 13.57
C GLU A 8 15.64 6.00 12.59
N LEU A 9 16.18 5.90 11.36
CA LEU A 9 15.94 6.88 10.31
C LEU A 9 14.46 6.88 9.91
N ILE A 10 13.88 5.68 9.73
CA ILE A 10 12.44 5.50 9.44
C ILE A 10 11.57 6.13 10.54
N LEU A 11 11.88 5.84 11.80
CA LEU A 11 11.11 6.37 12.94
C LEU A 11 11.17 7.89 13.01
N ARG A 12 12.36 8.47 12.85
CA ARG A 12 12.54 9.93 12.82
C ARG A 12 11.73 10.56 11.69
N LYS A 13 11.78 9.97 10.49
CA LYS A 13 11.06 10.48 9.32
C LYS A 13 9.56 10.44 9.53
N ILE A 14 9.00 9.32 10.00
CA ILE A 14 7.58 9.21 10.30
C ILE A 14 7.14 10.22 11.38
N ASN A 15 7.93 10.39 12.43
CA ASN A 15 7.63 11.34 13.51
C ASN A 15 7.72 12.81 13.05
N GLN A 16 8.55 13.11 12.07
CA GLN A 16 8.68 14.44 11.48
C GLN A 16 7.50 14.77 10.56
N GLU A 17 7.16 13.85 9.64
CA GLU A 17 6.14 14.06 8.61
C GLU A 17 4.72 13.81 9.12
N LYS A 18 4.58 12.93 10.11
CA LYS A 18 3.30 12.55 10.75
C LYS A 18 2.18 12.21 9.77
N PRO A 19 2.40 11.31 8.81
CA PRO A 19 1.34 10.91 7.88
C PRO A 19 0.15 10.33 8.65
N ASP A 20 -1.08 10.63 8.22
CA ASP A 20 -2.27 10.12 8.90
C ASP A 20 -2.42 8.60 8.73
N ILE A 21 -2.01 8.06 7.57
CA ILE A 21 -2.03 6.63 7.25
C ILE A 21 -0.77 6.25 6.49
N ILE A 22 -0.24 5.05 6.75
CA ILE A 22 0.93 4.48 6.07
C ILE A 22 0.61 3.05 5.64
N GLY A 23 0.79 2.73 4.36
CA GLY A 23 0.83 1.36 3.86
C GLY A 23 2.28 0.87 3.82
N PHE A 24 2.60 -0.17 4.55
CA PHE A 24 3.90 -0.81 4.54
C PHE A 24 3.84 -2.13 3.79
N GLN A 25 4.86 -2.43 2.99
CA GLN A 25 5.07 -3.72 2.34
C GLN A 25 6.27 -4.43 2.96
N GLU A 26 6.39 -5.73 2.76
CA GLU A 26 7.51 -6.58 3.22
C GLU A 26 7.75 -6.57 4.73
N VAL A 27 6.70 -6.35 5.51
CA VAL A 27 6.83 -6.26 6.97
C VAL A 27 6.94 -7.64 7.59
N LEU A 28 8.16 -8.09 7.83
CA LEU A 28 8.44 -9.35 8.54
C LEU A 28 7.93 -9.31 10.00
N PRO A 29 7.66 -10.44 10.64
CA PRO A 29 7.08 -10.48 11.98
C PRO A 29 7.84 -9.67 13.05
N HIS A 30 9.18 -9.64 12.99
CA HIS A 30 10.00 -8.85 13.92
C HIS A 30 9.91 -7.35 13.62
N VAL A 31 9.72 -6.96 12.35
CA VAL A 31 9.49 -5.57 11.93
C VAL A 31 8.10 -5.12 12.40
N ALA A 32 7.07 -5.96 12.19
CA ALA A 32 5.71 -5.67 12.66
C ALA A 32 5.66 -5.44 14.19
N LYS A 33 6.39 -6.29 14.94
CA LYS A 33 6.52 -6.10 16.39
C LYS A 33 7.17 -4.76 16.71
N TRP A 34 8.30 -4.46 16.06
CA TRP A 34 9.02 -3.20 16.30
C TRP A 34 8.17 -1.97 15.96
N LEU A 35 7.43 -1.98 14.83
CA LEU A 35 6.52 -0.89 14.46
C LEU A 35 5.46 -0.66 15.54
N LYS A 36 4.84 -1.73 16.06
CA LYS A 36 3.85 -1.64 17.14
C LYS A 36 4.40 -1.10 18.46
N GLU A 37 5.67 -1.35 18.73
CA GLU A 37 6.35 -0.93 19.97
C GLU A 37 6.90 0.50 19.89
N ASN A 38 7.17 1.03 18.68
CA ASN A 38 7.88 2.31 18.50
C ASN A 38 7.03 3.41 17.86
N LEU A 39 6.00 3.08 17.07
CA LEU A 39 5.08 4.06 16.51
C LEU A 39 3.98 4.42 17.52
N ASN A 40 4.33 5.14 18.58
CA ASN A 40 3.44 5.41 19.71
C ASN A 40 2.17 6.20 19.37
N GLU A 41 2.20 7.02 18.31
CA GLU A 41 1.04 7.80 17.86
C GLU A 41 0.14 7.01 16.88
N TYR A 42 0.50 5.75 16.55
CA TYR A 42 -0.19 4.94 15.56
C TYR A 42 -0.71 3.63 16.13
N TYR A 43 -1.78 3.12 15.53
CA TYR A 43 -2.08 1.70 15.55
C TYR A 43 -1.48 1.04 14.30
N VAL A 44 -1.01 -0.21 14.43
CA VAL A 44 -0.44 -0.99 13.33
C VAL A 44 -1.21 -2.30 13.21
N ILE A 45 -1.85 -2.52 12.06
CA ILE A 45 -2.69 -3.68 11.75
C ILE A 45 -2.14 -4.44 10.54
N GLY A 46 -2.53 -5.70 10.40
CA GLY A 46 -2.15 -6.60 9.33
C GLY A 46 -1.76 -7.98 9.86
N CYS A 47 -1.68 -8.96 8.97
CA CYS A 47 -1.21 -10.31 9.27
C CYS A 47 -0.25 -10.81 8.18
N GLY A 48 0.54 -11.83 8.49
CA GLY A 48 1.50 -12.42 7.55
C GLY A 48 0.82 -13.21 6.44
N ARG A 49 1.39 -13.15 5.24
CA ARG A 49 0.86 -13.77 4.03
C ARG A 49 0.99 -15.31 3.97
N GLY A 50 1.84 -15.89 4.81
CA GLY A 50 2.05 -17.35 4.85
C GLY A 50 0.84 -18.12 5.38
N ALA A 51 0.79 -19.42 5.10
CA ALA A 51 -0.30 -20.31 5.52
C ALA A 51 -0.52 -20.37 7.04
N ASN A 52 0.50 -20.05 7.82
CA ASN A 52 0.45 -19.95 9.29
C ASN A 52 0.25 -18.52 9.80
N LEU A 53 -0.15 -17.60 8.93
CA LEU A 53 -0.31 -16.15 9.18
C LEU A 53 0.99 -15.46 9.63
N ARG A 54 2.12 -16.08 9.34
CA ARG A 54 3.46 -15.50 9.49
C ARG A 54 4.01 -15.12 8.13
N ASP A 55 5.29 -14.68 8.08
CA ASP A 55 5.90 -14.13 6.88
C ASP A 55 5.58 -12.64 6.71
N GLU A 56 5.89 -12.06 5.57
CA GLU A 56 5.69 -10.64 5.27
C GLU A 56 4.22 -10.22 5.35
N GLN A 57 3.98 -9.02 5.87
CA GLN A 57 2.67 -8.42 6.02
C GLN A 57 2.54 -7.19 5.12
N MET A 58 1.33 -6.96 4.62
CA MET A 58 0.90 -5.69 4.07
C MET A 58 0.29 -4.86 5.20
N SER A 59 1.17 -4.33 6.07
CA SER A 59 0.73 -3.64 7.28
C SER A 59 0.19 -2.25 6.97
N ILE A 60 -0.81 -1.81 7.73
CA ILE A 60 -1.31 -0.44 7.71
C ILE A 60 -1.07 0.17 9.08
N ALA A 61 -0.39 1.32 9.12
CA ALA A 61 -0.35 2.15 10.33
C ALA A 61 -1.23 3.37 10.14
N TYR A 62 -1.98 3.76 11.19
CA TYR A 62 -2.85 4.93 11.17
C TYR A 62 -2.82 5.67 12.49
N ARG A 63 -2.89 6.99 12.41
CA ARG A 63 -2.83 7.87 13.60
C ARG A 63 -4.06 7.70 14.48
N ARG A 64 -3.82 7.49 15.78
CA ARG A 64 -4.86 7.25 16.80
C ARG A 64 -5.78 8.45 17.01
N ASP A 65 -5.24 9.67 16.85
CA ASP A 65 -5.95 10.92 17.08
C ASP A 65 -6.67 11.46 15.83
N ARG A 66 -6.48 10.82 14.66
CA ARG A 66 -7.00 11.28 13.39
C ARG A 66 -7.95 10.31 12.73
N ILE A 67 -7.73 9.02 12.93
CA ILE A 67 -8.38 7.96 12.17
C ILE A 67 -9.00 6.95 13.14
N ASN A 68 -10.29 6.67 12.96
CA ASN A 68 -11.01 5.59 13.63
C ASN A 68 -11.11 4.38 12.68
N LEU A 69 -10.78 3.19 13.17
CA LEU A 69 -10.95 1.94 12.43
C LEU A 69 -12.36 1.39 12.62
N ILE A 70 -13.08 1.20 11.53
CA ILE A 70 -14.43 0.61 11.53
C ILE A 70 -14.36 -0.90 11.29
N SER A 71 -13.60 -1.32 10.26
CA SER A 71 -13.38 -2.73 9.96
C SER A 71 -12.06 -2.94 9.26
N MET A 72 -11.53 -4.17 9.32
CA MET A 72 -10.37 -4.58 8.53
C MET A 72 -10.48 -6.04 8.11
N GLU A 73 -9.90 -6.34 6.97
CA GLU A 73 -9.70 -7.71 6.51
C GLU A 73 -8.38 -7.84 5.74
N THR A 74 -7.83 -9.04 5.68
CA THR A 74 -6.73 -9.39 4.78
C THR A 74 -7.15 -10.61 3.99
N TRP A 75 -7.03 -10.54 2.67
CA TRP A 75 -7.32 -11.65 1.77
C TRP A 75 -6.15 -11.95 0.84
N TRP A 76 -6.05 -13.20 0.42
CA TRP A 76 -5.01 -13.65 -0.50
C TRP A 76 -5.41 -13.37 -1.95
N LEU A 77 -4.45 -12.92 -2.73
CA LEU A 77 -4.61 -12.75 -4.18
C LEU A 77 -4.52 -14.13 -4.83
N SER A 78 -5.67 -14.79 -4.91
CA SER A 78 -5.81 -16.18 -5.35
C SER A 78 -7.26 -16.49 -5.71
N GLN A 79 -7.51 -17.69 -6.25
CA GLN A 79 -8.87 -18.20 -6.46
C GLN A 79 -9.60 -18.53 -5.15
N THR A 80 -8.87 -18.67 -4.05
CA THR A 80 -9.40 -18.96 -2.72
C THR A 80 -8.93 -17.90 -1.72
N PRO A 81 -9.47 -16.67 -1.78
CA PRO A 81 -8.94 -15.51 -1.04
C PRO A 81 -8.98 -15.68 0.49
N ASP A 82 -9.87 -16.49 1.01
CA ASP A 82 -10.03 -16.74 2.44
C ASP A 82 -9.11 -17.87 2.97
N VAL A 83 -8.29 -18.49 2.07
CA VAL A 83 -7.38 -19.57 2.45
C VAL A 83 -5.96 -19.03 2.64
N PRO A 84 -5.44 -18.99 3.89
CA PRO A 84 -4.10 -18.51 4.16
C PRO A 84 -3.01 -19.24 3.37
N GLY A 85 -2.12 -18.45 2.76
CA GLY A 85 -1.01 -18.97 1.97
C GLY A 85 -1.40 -19.40 0.55
N SER A 86 -2.67 -19.22 0.14
CA SER A 86 -3.09 -19.50 -1.23
C SER A 86 -2.50 -18.49 -2.23
N ARG A 87 -2.38 -18.89 -3.49
CA ARG A 87 -1.81 -18.08 -4.57
C ARG A 87 -2.36 -18.50 -5.92
N TYR A 88 -2.25 -17.65 -6.92
CA TYR A 88 -2.49 -18.03 -8.31
C TYR A 88 -1.40 -18.99 -8.80
N GLU A 89 -1.73 -19.82 -9.79
CA GLU A 89 -0.79 -20.79 -10.37
C GLU A 89 0.39 -20.10 -11.05
N GLU A 90 0.14 -18.97 -11.70
CA GLU A 90 1.14 -18.18 -12.42
C GLU A 90 1.98 -17.27 -11.52
N GLN A 91 1.70 -17.28 -10.23
CA GLN A 91 2.40 -16.48 -9.23
C GLN A 91 3.73 -17.12 -8.85
N SER A 92 4.68 -16.33 -8.39
CA SER A 92 5.89 -16.80 -7.74
C SER A 92 5.57 -17.73 -6.54
N SER A 93 6.59 -18.27 -5.89
CA SER A 93 6.40 -19.09 -4.67
C SER A 93 5.83 -18.28 -3.49
N CYS A 94 5.87 -16.94 -3.57
CA CYS A 94 5.40 -16.06 -2.51
C CYS A 94 3.88 -15.82 -2.60
N PRO A 95 3.07 -16.18 -1.61
CA PRO A 95 1.69 -15.71 -1.52
C PRO A 95 1.63 -14.18 -1.53
N ARG A 96 0.59 -13.61 -2.13
CA ARG A 96 0.35 -12.16 -2.14
C ARG A 96 -1.00 -11.87 -1.49
N THR A 97 -1.07 -10.75 -0.79
CA THR A 97 -2.26 -10.35 -0.05
C THR A 97 -2.58 -8.90 -0.29
N ALA A 98 -3.85 -8.56 -0.06
CA ALA A 98 -4.28 -7.18 0.15
C ALA A 98 -4.84 -7.07 1.58
N THR A 99 -4.41 -6.03 2.29
CA THR A 99 -4.99 -5.64 3.57
C THR A 99 -5.88 -4.43 3.34
N GLU A 100 -7.16 -4.57 3.64
CA GLU A 100 -8.16 -3.51 3.56
C GLU A 100 -8.55 -3.04 4.95
N ALA A 101 -8.73 -1.74 5.10
CA ALA A 101 -9.36 -1.14 6.26
C ALA A 101 -10.44 -0.14 5.82
N VAL A 102 -11.57 -0.14 6.52
CA VAL A 102 -12.55 0.93 6.46
C VAL A 102 -12.28 1.87 7.60
N PHE A 103 -12.03 3.11 7.28
CA PHE A 103 -11.66 4.17 8.20
C PHE A 103 -12.67 5.30 8.23
N GLU A 104 -12.76 5.98 9.36
CA GLU A 104 -13.42 7.25 9.53
C GLU A 104 -12.38 8.32 9.90
N ASP A 105 -12.35 9.43 9.18
CA ASP A 105 -11.64 10.63 9.63
C ASP A 105 -12.40 11.24 10.80
N ILE A 106 -11.81 11.19 11.99
CA ILE A 106 -12.42 11.63 13.25
C ILE A 106 -12.88 13.09 13.17
N LYS A 107 -12.14 13.94 12.46
CA LYS A 107 -12.43 15.37 12.38
C LYS A 107 -13.64 15.68 11.49
N SER A 108 -13.79 15.00 10.36
CA SER A 108 -14.85 15.24 9.38
C SER A 108 -16.03 14.28 9.50
N GLY A 109 -15.87 13.15 10.20
CA GLY A 109 -16.83 12.04 10.25
C GLY A 109 -16.96 11.27 8.93
N LYS A 110 -16.08 11.53 7.95
CA LYS A 110 -16.15 10.88 6.64
C LYS A 110 -15.50 9.51 6.66
N VAL A 111 -16.16 8.58 5.98
CA VAL A 111 -15.74 7.19 5.87
C VAL A 111 -15.10 6.94 4.51
N PHE A 112 -14.01 6.15 4.49
CA PHE A 112 -13.31 5.75 3.27
C PHE A 112 -12.64 4.38 3.44
N ARG A 113 -12.27 3.77 2.32
CA ARG A 113 -11.53 2.50 2.29
C ARG A 113 -10.06 2.78 2.00
N PHE A 114 -9.18 2.05 2.68
CA PHE A 114 -7.75 2.06 2.43
C PHE A 114 -7.29 0.63 2.18
N ILE A 115 -6.67 0.39 1.03
CA ILE A 115 -6.16 -0.92 0.63
C ILE A 115 -4.67 -0.83 0.42
N ASN A 116 -3.93 -1.72 1.07
CA ASN A 116 -2.48 -1.87 0.90
C ASN A 116 -2.17 -3.25 0.33
N THR A 117 -1.39 -3.30 -0.74
CA THR A 117 -1.02 -4.56 -1.41
C THR A 117 0.44 -4.57 -1.86
N HIS A 118 0.95 -5.75 -2.15
CA HIS A 118 2.22 -5.98 -2.83
C HIS A 118 2.01 -7.09 -3.84
N LEU A 119 2.00 -6.74 -5.12
CA LEU A 119 1.73 -7.67 -6.20
C LEU A 119 2.93 -8.58 -6.50
N ASP A 120 2.74 -9.57 -7.35
CA ASP A 120 3.78 -10.55 -7.63
C ASP A 120 4.93 -9.95 -8.45
N HIS A 121 6.17 -10.22 -8.04
CA HIS A 121 7.37 -9.67 -8.68
C HIS A 121 7.76 -10.37 -9.98
N ILE A 122 7.24 -11.59 -10.24
CA ILE A 122 7.59 -12.39 -11.44
C ILE A 122 6.44 -12.40 -12.45
N GLY A 123 5.24 -12.78 -11.99
CA GLY A 123 4.12 -13.15 -12.85
C GLY A 123 3.26 -11.98 -13.28
N ALA A 124 3.40 -11.47 -14.53
CA ALA A 124 2.52 -10.41 -15.05
C ALA A 124 1.04 -10.82 -15.02
N GLN A 125 0.71 -12.07 -15.36
CA GLN A 125 -0.67 -12.58 -15.29
C GLN A 125 -1.18 -12.65 -13.84
N ALA A 126 -0.30 -12.98 -12.86
CA ALA A 126 -0.65 -12.97 -11.46
C ALA A 126 -0.94 -11.54 -10.96
N ARG A 127 -0.15 -10.54 -11.42
CA ARG A 127 -0.41 -9.12 -11.15
C ARG A 127 -1.75 -8.67 -11.72
N GLU A 128 -2.03 -9.01 -12.98
CA GLU A 128 -3.31 -8.72 -13.64
C GLU A 128 -4.50 -9.31 -12.87
N LYS A 129 -4.42 -10.60 -12.52
CA LYS A 129 -5.45 -11.29 -11.73
C LYS A 129 -5.61 -10.66 -10.34
N GLY A 130 -4.49 -10.35 -9.68
CA GLY A 130 -4.50 -9.70 -8.37
C GLY A 130 -5.16 -8.33 -8.38
N LEU A 131 -4.80 -7.46 -9.31
CA LEU A 131 -5.46 -6.16 -9.51
C LEU A 131 -6.94 -6.32 -9.84
N THR A 132 -7.27 -7.22 -10.77
CA THR A 132 -8.67 -7.51 -11.12
C THR A 132 -9.47 -7.95 -9.90
N GLN A 133 -8.90 -8.82 -9.06
CA GLN A 133 -9.53 -9.29 -7.82
C GLN A 133 -9.77 -8.11 -6.87
N ILE A 134 -8.78 -7.25 -6.63
CA ILE A 134 -8.91 -6.06 -5.77
C ILE A 134 -10.04 -5.16 -6.29
N LEU A 135 -10.04 -4.82 -7.59
CA LEU A 135 -11.05 -3.97 -8.18
C LEU A 135 -12.45 -4.60 -8.16
N ASN A 136 -12.56 -5.92 -8.26
CA ASN A 136 -13.83 -6.63 -8.14
C ASN A 136 -14.34 -6.62 -6.70
N GLN A 137 -13.48 -6.72 -5.70
CA GLN A 137 -13.86 -6.55 -4.29
C GLN A 137 -14.45 -5.15 -4.03
N LEU A 138 -13.93 -4.12 -4.68
CA LEU A 138 -14.47 -2.77 -4.59
C LEU A 138 -15.88 -2.62 -5.20
N LYS A 139 -16.21 -3.49 -6.17
CA LYS A 139 -17.52 -3.47 -6.86
C LYS A 139 -18.59 -4.31 -6.17
N GLN A 140 -18.20 -5.19 -5.23
CA GLN A 140 -19.18 -6.00 -4.50
C GLN A 140 -20.10 -5.13 -3.66
N GLU A 141 -21.39 -5.50 -3.66
CA GLU A 141 -22.40 -4.86 -2.81
C GLU A 141 -22.14 -5.24 -1.35
N ARG A 142 -21.37 -4.43 -0.70
CA ARG A 142 -21.14 -4.44 0.74
C ARG A 142 -21.68 -3.15 1.34
N PHE A 143 -21.75 -3.09 2.66
CA PHE A 143 -22.16 -1.92 3.43
C PHE A 143 -21.49 -0.59 3.00
N TRP A 144 -20.30 -0.69 2.38
CA TRP A 144 -19.39 0.42 2.07
C TRP A 144 -19.12 0.59 0.58
N LYS A 145 -20.04 0.15 -0.28
CA LYS A 145 -19.88 0.11 -1.73
C LYS A 145 -19.45 1.44 -2.35
N ASP A 146 -20.08 2.51 -1.96
CA ASP A 146 -19.95 3.81 -2.64
C ASP A 146 -19.03 4.80 -1.88
N ILE A 147 -18.25 4.35 -0.90
CA ILE A 147 -17.32 5.22 -0.20
C ILE A 147 -16.01 5.40 -0.97
N PRO A 148 -15.34 6.56 -0.82
CA PRO A 148 -14.06 6.83 -1.46
C PRO A 148 -12.99 5.80 -1.08
N VAL A 149 -12.06 5.53 -2.01
CA VAL A 149 -11.02 4.49 -1.87
C VAL A 149 -9.64 5.10 -2.09
N ILE A 150 -8.69 4.66 -1.26
CA ILE A 150 -7.26 4.78 -1.48
C ILE A 150 -6.71 3.37 -1.67
N LEU A 151 -6.14 3.08 -2.83
CA LEU A 151 -5.40 1.85 -3.11
C LEU A 151 -3.93 2.20 -3.24
N CYS A 152 -3.08 1.60 -2.41
CA CYS A 152 -1.64 1.83 -2.48
C CYS A 152 -0.85 0.53 -2.39
N GLY A 153 0.44 0.61 -2.75
CA GLY A 153 1.38 -0.48 -2.59
C GLY A 153 2.42 -0.55 -3.68
N ASP A 154 3.26 -1.57 -3.56
CA ASP A 154 4.18 -1.99 -4.61
C ASP A 154 3.44 -2.91 -5.59
N PHE A 155 3.27 -2.45 -6.81
CA PHE A 155 2.55 -3.23 -7.84
C PHE A 155 3.50 -4.07 -8.70
N ASN A 156 4.81 -3.95 -8.51
CA ASN A 156 5.81 -4.66 -9.31
C ASN A 156 5.60 -4.53 -10.83
N ALA A 157 5.01 -3.44 -11.26
CA ALA A 157 4.67 -3.13 -12.64
C ALA A 157 4.92 -1.65 -12.93
N GLU A 158 5.59 -1.34 -14.02
CA GLU A 158 5.76 0.04 -14.46
C GLU A 158 4.44 0.65 -14.99
N PRO A 159 4.29 1.98 -15.03
CA PRO A 159 3.03 2.64 -15.41
C PRO A 159 2.46 2.26 -16.77
N ASN A 160 3.33 1.83 -17.69
CA ASN A 160 2.95 1.43 -19.04
C ASN A 160 2.82 -0.10 -19.22
N ALA A 161 2.97 -0.87 -18.15
CA ALA A 161 2.79 -2.32 -18.21
C ALA A 161 1.34 -2.68 -18.52
N PRO A 162 1.10 -3.75 -19.31
CA PRO A 162 -0.27 -4.12 -19.73
C PRO A 162 -1.23 -4.34 -18.57
N GLU A 163 -0.75 -4.91 -17.46
CA GLU A 163 -1.57 -5.13 -16.27
C GLU A 163 -2.04 -3.82 -15.61
N MET A 164 -1.34 -2.70 -15.82
CA MET A 164 -1.74 -1.38 -15.32
C MET A 164 -2.87 -0.75 -16.13
N GLU A 165 -3.14 -1.26 -17.32
CA GLU A 165 -4.29 -0.78 -18.13
C GLU A 165 -5.63 -1.00 -17.44
N ILE A 166 -5.74 -2.00 -16.55
CA ILE A 166 -6.97 -2.29 -15.79
C ILE A 166 -7.40 -1.06 -14.97
N ILE A 167 -6.44 -0.36 -14.38
CA ILE A 167 -6.71 0.88 -13.63
C ILE A 167 -7.00 2.02 -14.59
N SER A 168 -6.22 2.16 -15.66
CA SER A 168 -6.34 3.29 -16.58
C SER A 168 -7.61 3.27 -17.45
N ARG A 169 -8.20 2.07 -17.67
CA ARG A 169 -9.47 1.90 -18.42
C ARG A 169 -10.70 2.36 -17.64
N ASP A 170 -10.64 2.34 -16.33
CA ASP A 170 -11.74 2.80 -15.47
C ASP A 170 -11.49 4.25 -15.03
N SER A 171 -12.16 5.19 -15.67
CA SER A 171 -12.00 6.63 -15.42
C SER A 171 -12.39 7.07 -14.00
N SER A 172 -12.99 6.19 -13.21
CA SER A 172 -13.28 6.44 -11.79
C SER A 172 -12.02 6.37 -10.92
N PHE A 173 -10.91 5.82 -11.44
CA PHE A 173 -9.63 5.74 -10.75
C PHE A 173 -8.67 6.84 -11.21
N ASN A 174 -8.03 7.48 -10.24
CA ASN A 174 -6.99 8.48 -10.47
C ASN A 174 -5.66 8.00 -9.88
N ASN A 175 -4.71 7.65 -10.74
CA ASN A 175 -3.36 7.25 -10.34
C ASN A 175 -2.50 8.49 -10.10
N LEU A 176 -2.29 8.84 -8.83
CA LEU A 176 -1.55 10.04 -8.44
C LEU A 176 -0.05 9.93 -8.72
N THR A 177 0.51 8.73 -8.65
CA THR A 177 1.97 8.50 -8.74
C THR A 177 2.44 8.13 -10.14
N LYS A 178 1.55 8.10 -11.14
CA LYS A 178 1.87 7.71 -12.53
C LYS A 178 3.12 8.39 -13.11
N ASN A 179 3.39 9.62 -12.73
CA ASN A 179 4.50 10.43 -13.27
C ASN A 179 5.53 10.81 -12.19
N ILE A 180 5.58 10.11 -11.05
CA ILE A 180 6.45 10.45 -9.93
C ILE A 180 7.94 10.10 -10.20
N GLY A 181 8.20 9.34 -11.25
CA GLY A 181 9.51 8.83 -11.61
C GLY A 181 9.92 7.63 -10.76
N ILE A 182 11.21 7.35 -10.69
CA ILE A 182 11.77 6.18 -10.00
C ILE A 182 11.26 6.12 -8.55
N THR A 183 10.70 4.99 -8.17
CA THR A 183 10.32 4.67 -6.79
C THR A 183 11.17 3.53 -6.23
N PHE A 184 11.44 2.48 -7.00
CA PHE A 184 12.43 1.46 -6.67
C PHE A 184 13.80 1.87 -7.18
N HIS A 185 14.81 1.93 -6.31
CA HIS A 185 16.19 2.27 -6.67
C HIS A 185 17.21 1.19 -6.31
N GLY A 186 16.79 0.11 -5.64
CA GLY A 186 17.62 -1.05 -5.33
C GLY A 186 18.92 -0.68 -4.60
N TYR A 187 18.94 0.42 -3.84
CA TYR A 187 20.15 1.01 -3.24
C TYR A 187 21.22 1.38 -4.27
N TYR A 188 20.85 1.58 -5.53
CA TYR A 188 21.77 1.88 -6.64
C TYR A 188 22.91 0.89 -6.79
N LYS A 189 22.64 -0.40 -6.56
CA LYS A 189 23.63 -1.49 -6.71
C LYS A 189 24.04 -1.76 -8.16
N ASN A 190 23.40 -1.08 -9.12
CA ASN A 190 23.63 -1.26 -10.56
C ASN A 190 23.45 -2.71 -11.03
N ASP A 191 22.48 -3.42 -10.47
CA ASP A 191 22.10 -4.74 -10.94
C ASP A 191 21.35 -4.62 -12.28
N PRO A 192 21.90 -5.17 -13.39
CA PRO A 192 21.25 -5.09 -14.69
C PRO A 192 19.94 -5.89 -14.77
N ASN A 193 19.71 -6.83 -13.84
CA ASN A 193 18.49 -7.62 -13.77
C ASN A 193 17.39 -6.94 -12.93
N ASP A 194 17.76 -5.88 -12.20
CA ASP A 194 16.87 -5.18 -11.30
C ASP A 194 17.12 -3.66 -11.34
N PRO A 195 16.86 -3.03 -12.52
CA PRO A 195 17.14 -1.61 -12.71
C PRO A 195 16.16 -0.73 -11.94
N PRO A 196 16.56 0.50 -11.57
CA PRO A 196 15.66 1.46 -10.97
C PRO A 196 14.42 1.70 -11.84
N CYS A 197 13.22 1.62 -11.23
CA CYS A 197 11.93 1.72 -11.94
C CYS A 197 10.85 2.39 -11.08
N SER A 198 9.67 2.61 -11.66
CA SER A 198 8.51 3.21 -10.98
C SER A 198 7.44 2.14 -10.81
N ILE A 199 7.29 1.60 -9.60
CA ILE A 199 6.41 0.46 -9.30
C ILE A 199 5.52 0.66 -8.07
N ASP A 200 5.67 1.78 -7.35
CA ASP A 200 4.89 2.10 -6.16
C ASP A 200 3.78 3.11 -6.49
N TYR A 201 2.57 2.82 -6.01
CA TYR A 201 1.39 3.56 -6.44
C TYR A 201 0.53 4.05 -5.27
N ILE A 202 -0.09 5.21 -5.52
CA ILE A 202 -1.27 5.72 -4.79
C ILE A 202 -2.35 6.00 -5.84
N VAL A 203 -3.42 5.23 -5.78
CA VAL A 203 -4.56 5.30 -6.69
C VAL A 203 -5.81 5.65 -5.90
N LEU A 204 -6.52 6.67 -6.33
CA LEU A 204 -7.75 7.12 -5.69
C LEU A 204 -8.98 6.75 -6.51
N LYS A 205 -10.09 6.46 -5.82
CA LYS A 205 -11.43 6.38 -6.41
C LYS A 205 -12.41 7.17 -5.56
N GLY A 206 -13.32 7.91 -6.21
CA GLY A 206 -14.29 8.78 -5.55
C GLY A 206 -13.81 10.22 -5.39
N ASP A 207 -14.52 11.00 -4.58
CA ASP A 207 -14.35 12.44 -4.49
C ASP A 207 -13.17 12.84 -3.58
N TRP A 208 -11.99 12.83 -4.14
CA TRP A 208 -10.76 13.26 -3.51
C TRP A 208 -10.21 14.52 -4.16
N GLN A 209 -9.72 15.46 -3.36
CA GLN A 209 -8.87 16.56 -3.79
C GLN A 209 -7.43 16.25 -3.41
N CYS A 210 -6.55 16.19 -4.39
CA CYS A 210 -5.11 16.04 -4.18
C CYS A 210 -4.44 17.42 -4.17
N GLU A 211 -3.71 17.73 -3.11
CA GLU A 211 -2.95 18.97 -2.98
C GLU A 211 -1.53 18.78 -3.51
N THR A 212 -0.86 17.69 -3.15
CA THR A 212 0.50 17.41 -3.58
C THR A 212 0.79 15.92 -3.56
N VAL A 213 1.72 15.48 -4.43
CA VAL A 213 2.29 14.14 -4.48
C VAL A 213 3.79 14.27 -4.49
N TYR A 214 4.47 13.52 -3.65
CA TYR A 214 5.93 13.55 -3.53
C TYR A 214 6.46 12.21 -3.02
N LYS A 215 7.76 12.10 -2.90
CA LYS A 215 8.42 10.92 -2.30
C LYS A 215 9.49 11.35 -1.30
N TRP A 216 9.74 10.51 -0.32
CA TRP A 216 10.83 10.68 0.62
C TRP A 216 12.11 10.11 0.01
N THR A 217 13.06 10.98 -0.24
CA THR A 217 14.38 10.59 -0.81
C THR A 217 15.49 10.67 0.24
N ASP A 218 15.11 10.60 1.50
CA ASP A 218 16.03 10.74 2.62
C ASP A 218 17.09 9.64 2.61
N GLU A 219 18.33 10.07 2.78
CA GLU A 219 19.52 9.24 2.89
C GLU A 219 20.44 9.84 3.94
N GLU A 220 21.04 9.02 4.77
CA GLU A 220 21.99 9.45 5.79
C GLU A 220 23.19 8.49 5.81
N ASN A 221 24.38 8.98 5.40
CA ASN A 221 25.62 8.20 5.34
C ASN A 221 25.51 6.89 4.52
N GLY A 222 24.84 6.93 3.37
CA GLY A 222 24.60 5.76 2.51
C GLY A 222 23.46 4.86 2.99
N ILE A 223 22.74 5.25 4.04
CA ILE A 223 21.61 4.50 4.57
C ILE A 223 20.30 5.18 4.10
N TYR A 224 19.55 4.50 3.26
CA TYR A 224 18.22 4.93 2.80
C TYR A 224 17.13 4.43 3.74
N LEU A 225 15.94 5.03 3.69
CA LEU A 225 14.74 4.54 4.38
C LEU A 225 14.37 3.11 3.92
N SER A 226 14.50 2.84 2.63
CA SER A 226 14.23 1.57 1.97
C SER A 226 15.05 1.51 0.67
N ASP A 227 15.00 0.42 -0.07
CA ASP A 227 15.36 0.30 -1.48
C ASP A 227 14.31 0.91 -2.41
N HIS A 228 13.16 1.27 -1.84
CA HIS A 228 12.16 2.12 -2.47
C HIS A 228 12.16 3.51 -1.83
N TYR A 229 11.81 4.53 -2.61
CA TYR A 229 11.44 5.82 -2.10
C TYR A 229 9.96 5.80 -1.68
N PRO A 230 9.61 5.97 -0.39
CA PRO A 230 8.23 6.04 0.03
C PRO A 230 7.47 7.13 -0.74
N VAL A 231 6.36 6.75 -1.39
CA VAL A 231 5.49 7.68 -2.12
C VAL A 231 4.44 8.27 -1.18
N CYS A 232 4.20 9.57 -1.29
CA CYS A 232 3.34 10.32 -0.39
C CYS A 232 2.35 11.18 -1.17
N ALA A 233 1.15 11.34 -0.62
CA ALA A 233 0.15 12.29 -1.13
C ALA A 233 -0.52 13.03 0.02
N VAL A 234 -0.75 14.32 -0.16
CA VAL A 234 -1.67 15.10 0.69
C VAL A 234 -2.99 15.20 -0.05
N ILE A 235 -4.01 14.59 0.55
CA ILE A 235 -5.34 14.45 -0.06
C ILE A 235 -6.44 14.81 0.94
N ASN A 236 -7.54 15.36 0.44
CA ASN A 236 -8.72 15.69 1.23
C ASN A 236 -9.96 15.04 0.62
N LEU A 237 -10.86 14.56 1.47
CA LEU A 237 -12.20 14.14 1.06
C LEU A 237 -13.05 15.37 0.76
N VAL A 238 -13.55 15.48 -0.47
CA VAL A 238 -14.43 16.58 -0.87
C VAL A 238 -15.75 16.46 -0.14
N GLN A 239 -16.33 17.58 0.32
CA GLN A 239 -17.68 17.59 0.86
C GLN A 239 -18.65 17.39 -0.29
N GLN A 240 -19.42 16.29 -0.26
CA GLN A 240 -20.63 16.28 -1.08
C GLN A 240 -21.56 17.39 -0.54
N GLN A 241 -21.82 18.40 -1.37
CA GLN A 241 -22.90 19.34 -1.07
C GLN A 241 -24.18 18.52 -1.14
N ASN A 242 -24.82 18.30 0.01
CA ASN A 242 -26.17 17.78 0.05
C ASN A 242 -27.07 18.78 -0.67
N HIS A 243 -27.50 18.43 -1.86
CA HIS A 243 -28.58 19.11 -2.58
C HIS A 243 -29.93 18.58 -2.15
#